data_2459072993f6e8fc3e2ea2400c8bca2d
#
_entry.id   2459072993f6e8fc3e2ea2400c8bca2d
#
_cell.length_a   1.000
_cell.length_b   1.000
_cell.length_c   1.000
_cell.angle_alpha   90.00
_cell.angle_beta   90.00
_cell.angle_gamma   90.00
#
_symmetry.space_group_name_H-M   'P 1'
#
loop_
_entity.id
_entity.type
_entity.pdbx_description
1 polymer ?
#
loop_
_entity_poly.entity_id
_entity_poly.type
_entity_poly.pdbx_seq_one_letter_code
_entity_poly.pdbx_strand_id
1 'polypeptide(L)' 'MQIDLLLQTRMSFCLVEIKRRLQIGREVMDEMREKVRRFSPPKGVSVRTALIYDGELAPSVEADGYFDAIVPARRLLGL' A
#
# COMPACT_ATOMS: atom_id res chain seq x y z
N MET A 1 2.95 15.52 -2.15
CA MET A 1 2.60 14.08 -2.12
C MET A 1 2.60 13.59 -0.70
N GLN A 2 1.61 12.82 -0.35
CA GLN A 2 1.50 12.28 1.00
C GLN A 2 1.67 10.76 0.98
N ILE A 3 2.57 10.28 1.82
CA ILE A 3 2.80 8.84 2.01
C ILE A 3 2.51 8.56 3.47
N ASP A 4 1.59 7.63 3.75
CA ASP A 4 1.17 7.35 5.12
C ASP A 4 2.29 6.77 5.96
N LEU A 5 3.09 5.90 5.36
CA LEU A 5 4.23 5.31 6.04
C LEU A 5 5.27 4.91 4.99
N LEU A 6 6.52 5.24 5.25
CA LEU A 6 7.63 4.86 4.40
C LEU A 6 8.62 4.02 5.19
N LEU A 7 8.80 2.78 4.76
CA LEU A 7 9.79 1.88 5.35
C LEU A 7 10.96 1.75 4.40
N GLN A 8 12.16 1.95 4.91
CA GLN A 8 13.37 1.89 4.11
C GLN A 8 14.28 0.78 4.63
N THR A 9 14.70 -0.07 3.70
CA THR A 9 15.79 -1.02 3.95
C THR A 9 16.98 -0.57 3.12
N ARG A 10 18.07 -1.34 3.18
CA ARG A 10 19.30 -1.03 2.46
C ARG A 10 19.08 -0.84 0.96
N MET A 11 18.26 -1.70 0.34
CA MET A 11 18.10 -1.76 -1.10
C MET A 11 16.66 -1.56 -1.57
N SER A 12 15.75 -1.19 -0.67
CA SER A 12 14.35 -1.04 -1.05
C SER A 12 13.62 -0.04 -0.18
N PHE A 13 12.57 0.52 -0.77
CA PHE A 13 11.57 1.29 -0.04
C PHE A 13 10.24 0.56 -0.10
N CYS A 14 9.52 0.55 1.01
CA CYS A 14 8.15 0.06 1.05
C CYS A 14 7.23 1.23 1.37
N LEU A 15 6.38 1.59 0.41
CA LEU A 15 5.38 2.61 0.59
C LEU A 15 4.11 1.95 1.10
N VAL A 16 3.63 2.40 2.26
CA VAL A 16 2.48 1.81 2.90
C VAL A 16 1.30 2.77 2.84
N GLU A 17 0.19 2.30 2.29
CA GLU A 17 -1.08 3.04 2.29
C GLU A 17 -1.94 2.52 3.43
N ILE A 18 -2.48 3.42 4.24
CA ILE A 18 -3.37 3.07 5.34
C ILE A 18 -4.76 3.61 5.02
N LYS A 19 -5.75 2.73 4.92
CA LYS A 19 -7.13 3.09 4.57
C LYS A 19 -8.11 2.61 5.64
N ARG A 20 -8.93 3.56 6.10
CA ARG A 20 -10.03 3.27 7.00
C ARG A 20 -11.31 3.77 6.34
N ARG A 21 -12.06 2.87 5.73
CA ARG A 21 -13.31 3.17 5.04
C ARG A 21 -14.23 1.97 5.17
N LEU A 22 -15.55 2.21 5.06
CA LEU A 22 -16.51 1.12 5.03
C LEU A 22 -16.23 0.18 3.85
N GLN A 23 -15.93 0.76 2.69
CA GLN A 23 -15.62 -0.01 1.50
C GLN A 23 -14.37 0.54 0.84
N ILE A 24 -13.46 -0.34 0.47
CA ILE A 24 -12.20 0.00 -0.19
C ILE A 24 -12.21 -0.66 -1.56
N GLY A 25 -12.26 0.16 -2.60
CA GLY A 25 -12.33 -0.31 -3.97
C GLY A 25 -11.03 -0.12 -4.73
N ARG A 26 -11.11 -0.31 -6.05
CA ARG A 26 -9.94 -0.27 -6.93
C ARG A 26 -9.22 1.07 -6.95
N GLU A 27 -9.88 2.15 -6.55
CA GLU A 27 -9.27 3.48 -6.52
C GLU A 27 -8.02 3.53 -5.64
N VAL A 28 -7.91 2.64 -4.64
CA VAL A 28 -6.73 2.61 -3.78
C VAL A 28 -5.46 2.24 -4.57
N MET A 29 -5.61 1.41 -5.60
CA MET A 29 -4.47 1.05 -6.46
C MET A 29 -4.02 2.22 -7.31
N ASP A 30 -4.97 2.97 -7.88
CA ASP A 30 -4.65 4.14 -8.69
C ASP A 30 -3.97 5.22 -7.83
N GLU A 31 -4.46 5.42 -6.62
CA GLU A 31 -3.86 6.35 -5.68
C GLU A 31 -2.41 5.97 -5.37
N MET A 32 -2.17 4.68 -5.12
CA MET A 32 -0.82 4.22 -4.80
C MET A 32 0.11 4.30 -6.00
N ARG A 33 -0.38 3.96 -7.20
CA ARG A 33 0.41 4.09 -8.42
C ARG A 33 0.89 5.52 -8.62
N GLU A 34 0.02 6.50 -8.35
CA GLU A 34 0.39 7.90 -8.46
C GLU A 34 1.46 8.29 -7.44
N LYS A 35 1.34 7.79 -6.21
CA LYS A 35 2.34 8.05 -5.17
C LYS A 35 3.69 7.45 -5.53
N VAL A 36 3.69 6.22 -6.04
CA VAL A 36 4.93 5.57 -6.49
C VAL A 36 5.57 6.37 -7.61
N ARG A 37 4.77 6.83 -8.57
CA ARG A 37 5.25 7.61 -9.70
C ARG A 37 5.94 8.89 -9.23
N ARG A 38 5.37 9.56 -8.24
CA ARG A 38 5.92 10.82 -7.71
C ARG A 38 7.10 10.64 -6.78
N PHE A 39 7.21 9.47 -6.17
CA PHE A 39 8.26 9.20 -5.20
C PHE A 39 9.66 9.28 -5.80
N SER A 40 9.82 8.81 -7.04
CA SER A 40 11.10 8.86 -7.78
C SER A 40 12.28 8.35 -6.95
N PRO A 41 12.31 7.05 -6.61
CA PRO A 41 13.38 6.52 -5.78
C PRO A 41 14.75 6.61 -6.46
N PRO A 42 15.84 6.57 -5.69
CA PRO A 42 17.18 6.52 -6.26
C PRO A 42 17.34 5.31 -7.19
N LYS A 43 18.21 5.46 -8.17
CA LYS A 43 18.52 4.40 -9.11
C LYS A 43 19.10 3.19 -8.37
N GLY A 44 18.66 2.00 -8.76
CA GLY A 44 19.15 0.76 -8.16
C GLY A 44 18.43 0.33 -6.90
N VAL A 45 17.40 1.08 -6.49
CA VAL A 45 16.60 0.77 -5.32
C VAL A 45 15.22 0.28 -5.77
N SER A 46 14.76 -0.84 -5.22
CA SER A 46 13.44 -1.35 -5.53
C SER A 46 12.39 -0.65 -4.68
N VAL A 47 11.17 -0.58 -5.22
CA VAL A 47 10.02 -0.01 -4.52
C VAL A 47 8.97 -1.09 -4.36
N ARG A 48 8.51 -1.28 -3.13
CA ARG A 48 7.42 -2.20 -2.81
C ARG A 48 6.24 -1.41 -2.29
N THR A 49 5.06 -2.00 -2.37
CA THR A 49 3.84 -1.36 -1.90
C THR A 49 3.09 -2.27 -0.95
N ALA A 50 2.47 -1.68 0.06
CA ALA A 50 1.67 -2.42 1.02
C ALA A 50 0.39 -1.64 1.34
N LEU A 51 -0.68 -2.36 1.60
CA LEU A 51 -1.95 -1.79 2.01
C LEU A 51 -2.31 -2.33 3.39
N ILE A 52 -2.53 -1.42 4.33
CA ILE A 52 -3.11 -1.73 5.63
C ILE A 52 -4.51 -1.14 5.61
N TYR A 53 -5.52 -1.94 5.86
CA TYR A 53 -6.89 -1.49 5.72
C TYR A 53 -7.77 -1.89 6.89
N ASP A 54 -8.79 -1.06 7.14
CA ASP A 54 -9.87 -1.33 8.06
C ASP A 54 -11.17 -1.04 7.32
N GLY A 55 -12.01 -2.07 7.15
CA GLY A 55 -13.23 -2.01 6.37
C GLY A 55 -13.34 -3.20 5.43
N GLU A 56 -14.25 -3.11 4.47
CA GLU A 56 -14.41 -4.14 3.46
C GLU A 56 -13.55 -3.86 2.23
N LEU A 57 -12.69 -4.81 1.91
CA LEU A 57 -11.82 -4.72 0.75
C LEU A 57 -12.49 -5.40 -0.44
N ALA A 58 -12.60 -4.69 -1.57
CA ALA A 58 -13.15 -5.29 -2.78
C ALA A 58 -12.27 -6.47 -3.22
N PRO A 59 -12.87 -7.62 -3.58
CA PRO A 59 -12.08 -8.79 -4.01
C PRO A 59 -11.15 -8.49 -5.17
N SER A 60 -11.51 -7.55 -6.03
CA SER A 60 -10.68 -7.16 -7.18
C SER A 60 -9.34 -6.57 -6.77
N VAL A 61 -9.25 -5.96 -5.58
CA VAL A 61 -7.98 -5.40 -5.08
C VAL A 61 -6.99 -6.51 -4.78
N GLU A 62 -7.44 -7.58 -4.11
CA GLU A 62 -6.59 -8.74 -3.85
C GLU A 62 -6.23 -9.48 -5.13
N ALA A 63 -7.23 -9.67 -6.00
CA ALA A 63 -7.05 -10.43 -7.24
C ALA A 63 -6.11 -9.75 -8.22
N ASP A 64 -6.03 -8.42 -8.20
CA ASP A 64 -5.16 -7.66 -9.10
C ASP A 64 -3.68 -7.94 -8.84
N GLY A 65 -3.31 -8.15 -7.57
CA GLY A 65 -1.93 -8.44 -7.22
C GLY A 65 -1.01 -7.23 -7.26
N TYR A 66 -1.56 -6.01 -7.34
CA TYR A 66 -0.74 -4.80 -7.39
C TYR A 66 0.09 -4.61 -6.13
N PHE A 67 -0.53 -4.75 -4.96
CA PHE A 67 0.19 -4.58 -3.69
C PHE A 67 1.03 -5.82 -3.38
N ASP A 68 2.26 -5.59 -2.93
CA ASP A 68 3.14 -6.68 -2.49
C ASP A 68 2.63 -7.31 -1.19
N ALA A 69 1.94 -6.54 -0.36
CA ALA A 69 1.32 -7.03 0.86
C ALA A 69 -0.01 -6.32 1.10
N ILE A 70 -0.99 -7.07 1.57
CA ILE A 70 -2.31 -6.53 1.95
C ILE A 70 -2.62 -7.10 3.33
N VAL A 71 -2.75 -6.22 4.33
CA VAL A 71 -2.88 -6.61 5.72
C VAL A 71 -4.09 -5.92 6.35
N PRO A 72 -5.07 -6.68 6.88
CA PRO A 72 -6.13 -6.05 7.67
C PRO A 72 -5.56 -5.51 8.97
N ALA A 73 -6.00 -4.31 9.35
CA ALA A 73 -5.49 -3.63 10.53
C ALA A 73 -5.67 -4.47 11.81
N ARG A 74 -6.77 -5.22 11.89
CA ARG A 74 -7.04 -6.08 13.04
C ARG A 74 -5.93 -7.10 13.28
N ARG A 75 -5.26 -7.56 12.22
CA ARG A 75 -4.16 -8.52 12.35
C ARG A 75 -2.97 -7.91 13.08
N LEU A 76 -2.72 -6.63 12.83
CA LEU A 76 -1.64 -5.91 13.50
C LEU A 76 -1.93 -5.66 14.96
N LEU A 77 -3.22 -5.57 15.31
CA LEU A 77 -3.66 -5.34 16.68
C LEU A 77 -3.82 -6.63 17.48
N GLY A 78 -3.64 -7.78 16.85
CA GLY A 78 -3.79 -9.06 17.51
C GLY A 78 -5.24 -9.48 17.73
N LEU A 79 -6.17 -8.91 16.99
CA LEU A 79 -7.59 -9.22 17.13
C LEU A 79 -8.02 -10.36 16.23
#